data_e66c213f061a2e7918cbc072dd872951
#
_entry.id   e66c213f061a2e7918cbc072dd872951
#
_cell.length_a   1.000
_cell.length_b   1.000
_cell.length_c   1.000
_cell.angle_alpha   90.00
_cell.angle_beta   90.00
_cell.angle_gamma   90.00
#
_symmetry.space_group_name_H-M   'P 1'
#
loop_
_entity.id
_entity.type
_entity.pdbx_description
1 polymer ?
#
loop_
_entity_poly.entity_id
_entity_poly.type
_entity_poly.pdbx_seq_one_letter_code
_entity_poly.pdbx_strand_id
1 'polypeptide(L)'
;MYYGFDMGGTKIELGVFDDSLQRIWQKRVPTPRDDYRQLLATLCELTLEADAFCGRRGSVGIGIPGLPNDDDGTLFTANVPAAMGRPLPRDLAALIGREVRVDNDANCFALSEAWDDEFRRYPTVLGIILGTGVGGGLIVEGKTVPGRNYIAGEFGHLRLPVDALEVLGRDVPRVACGCGHQGCIENYISGRGFEWIYAHFYGRRLPATEIIAHYQAGEPQAVAHVDRFMDVLAICLGNLLTVLDPHLVVIGGGLSNFDAIYQALPQRLPAHLLRVARLPRIEKARYGDAGGVRGAAFLNLTRPT
;
A
#
# COMPACT_ATOMS: atom_id res chain seq x y z
N MET A 1 -7.73 19.66 -12.96
CA MET A 1 -6.94 19.67 -11.72
C MET A 1 -7.42 18.58 -10.79
N TYR A 2 -6.50 17.90 -10.12
CA TYR A 2 -6.75 16.77 -9.24
C TYR A 2 -6.09 17.05 -7.90
N TYR A 3 -6.88 17.05 -6.84
CA TYR A 3 -6.42 17.32 -5.47
C TYR A 3 -6.39 16.02 -4.70
N GLY A 4 -5.25 15.68 -4.11
CA GLY A 4 -5.08 14.48 -3.30
C GLY A 4 -4.67 14.83 -1.89
N PHE A 5 -5.43 14.35 -0.93
CA PHE A 5 -5.08 14.38 0.48
C PHE A 5 -4.52 13.03 0.91
N ASP A 6 -3.35 13.04 1.50
CA ASP A 6 -2.84 11.92 2.30
C ASP A 6 -3.08 12.29 3.78
N MET A 7 -4.08 11.64 4.38
CA MET A 7 -4.53 11.94 5.73
C MET A 7 -3.97 10.94 6.74
N GLY A 8 -2.80 11.25 7.28
CA GLY A 8 -2.20 10.46 8.34
C GLY A 8 -2.61 10.88 9.76
N GLY A 9 -2.25 10.07 10.75
CA GLY A 9 -2.56 10.34 12.16
C GLY A 9 -1.84 11.56 12.77
N THR A 10 -0.77 12.06 12.16
CA THR A 10 0.02 13.19 12.66
C THR A 10 0.03 14.38 11.71
N LYS A 11 -0.09 14.15 10.42
CA LYS A 11 -0.04 15.15 9.36
C LYS A 11 -1.05 14.85 8.26
N ILE A 12 -1.56 15.91 7.65
CA ILE A 12 -2.30 15.90 6.41
C ILE A 12 -1.43 16.55 5.35
N GLU A 13 -1.28 15.91 4.21
CA GLU A 13 -0.61 16.48 3.04
C GLU A 13 -1.63 16.62 1.90
N LEU A 14 -1.72 17.81 1.31
CA LEU A 14 -2.44 18.08 0.09
C LEU A 14 -1.46 18.27 -1.05
N GLY A 15 -1.66 17.53 -2.14
CA GLY A 15 -0.99 17.74 -3.41
C GLY A 15 -1.99 18.09 -4.50
N VAL A 16 -1.60 19.04 -5.33
CA VAL A 16 -2.38 19.47 -6.51
C VAL A 16 -1.65 19.03 -7.77
N PHE A 17 -2.39 18.36 -8.65
CA PHE A 17 -1.87 17.86 -9.93
C PHE A 17 -2.63 18.50 -11.09
N ASP A 18 -1.90 18.86 -12.13
CA ASP A 18 -2.45 19.41 -13.37
C ASP A 18 -3.03 18.30 -14.28
N ASP A 19 -3.49 18.70 -15.46
CA ASP A 19 -4.08 17.80 -16.44
C ASP A 19 -3.02 16.87 -17.09
N SER A 20 -1.73 17.17 -16.93
CA SER A 20 -0.60 16.31 -17.29
C SER A 20 -0.14 15.41 -16.15
N LEU A 21 -0.91 15.38 -15.04
CA LEU A 21 -0.66 14.60 -13.83
C LEU A 21 0.66 14.98 -13.12
N GLN A 22 1.17 16.20 -13.38
CA GLN A 22 2.33 16.73 -12.71
C GLN A 22 1.92 17.50 -11.45
N ARG A 23 2.66 17.31 -10.35
CA ARG A 23 2.39 18.03 -9.11
C ARG A 23 2.85 19.46 -9.23
N ILE A 24 1.91 20.41 -9.14
CA ILE A 24 2.15 21.86 -9.29
C ILE A 24 2.11 22.62 -7.97
N TRP A 25 1.53 22.04 -6.92
CA TRP A 25 1.45 22.63 -5.59
C TRP A 25 1.31 21.58 -4.51
N GLN A 26 1.79 21.89 -3.31
CA GLN A 26 1.62 21.05 -2.12
C GLN A 26 1.59 21.87 -0.86
N LYS A 27 0.87 21.38 0.14
CA LYS A 27 0.88 21.91 1.51
C LYS A 27 0.72 20.80 2.52
N ARG A 28 1.43 20.93 3.64
CA ARG A 28 1.39 19.96 4.73
C ARG A 28 1.04 20.68 6.02
N VAL A 29 0.12 20.12 6.79
CA VAL A 29 -0.35 20.66 8.08
C VAL A 29 -0.46 19.52 9.11
N PRO A 30 -0.41 19.85 10.42
CA PRO A 30 -0.74 18.87 11.47
C PRO A 30 -2.18 18.36 11.33
N THR A 31 -2.41 17.09 11.67
CA THR A 31 -3.76 16.50 11.69
C THR A 31 -4.49 16.91 12.97
N PRO A 32 -5.68 17.52 12.90
CA PRO A 32 -6.57 17.69 14.06
C PRO A 32 -7.16 16.34 14.48
N ARG A 33 -6.39 15.60 15.31
CA ARG A 33 -6.67 14.18 15.59
C ARG A 33 -7.93 13.92 16.38
N ASP A 34 -8.31 14.86 17.26
CA ASP A 34 -9.31 14.65 18.31
C ASP A 34 -10.54 15.54 18.12
N ASP A 35 -10.52 16.46 17.15
CA ASP A 35 -11.63 17.38 16.85
C ASP A 35 -12.07 17.25 15.39
N TYR A 36 -13.25 16.64 15.21
CA TYR A 36 -13.83 16.41 13.87
C TYR A 36 -14.18 17.71 13.16
N ARG A 37 -14.67 18.73 13.88
CA ARG A 37 -15.02 20.02 13.27
C ARG A 37 -13.78 20.74 12.76
N GLN A 38 -12.71 20.71 13.55
CA GLN A 38 -11.44 21.30 13.15
C GLN A 38 -10.83 20.52 11.98
N LEU A 39 -10.94 19.18 11.97
CA LEU A 39 -10.49 18.35 10.85
C LEU A 39 -11.21 18.73 9.54
N LEU A 40 -12.54 18.84 9.57
CA LEU A 40 -13.33 19.28 8.42
C LEU A 40 -12.97 20.70 7.97
N ALA A 41 -12.84 21.64 8.91
CA ALA A 41 -12.44 23.02 8.61
C ALA A 41 -11.07 23.05 7.92
N THR A 42 -10.09 22.30 8.44
CA THR A 42 -8.74 22.20 7.86
C THR A 42 -8.77 21.67 6.42
N LEU A 43 -9.52 20.59 6.15
CA LEU A 43 -9.65 20.03 4.80
C LEU A 43 -10.35 20.99 3.83
N CYS A 44 -11.38 21.68 4.31
CA CYS A 44 -12.11 22.69 3.55
C CYS A 44 -11.19 23.89 3.20
N GLU A 45 -10.48 24.45 4.17
CA GLU A 45 -9.56 25.57 3.99
C GLU A 45 -8.45 25.23 2.99
N LEU A 46 -7.83 24.06 3.13
CA LEU A 46 -6.79 23.59 2.19
C LEU A 46 -7.34 23.43 0.77
N THR A 47 -8.58 22.95 0.64
CA THR A 47 -9.24 22.79 -0.67
C THR A 47 -9.50 24.14 -1.32
N LEU A 48 -10.02 25.13 -0.56
CA LEU A 48 -10.28 26.47 -1.06
C LEU A 48 -8.98 27.23 -1.40
N GLU A 49 -7.92 27.03 -0.62
CA GLU A 49 -6.60 27.57 -0.92
C GLU A 49 -6.04 27.03 -2.25
N ALA A 50 -6.20 25.71 -2.48
CA ALA A 50 -5.83 25.09 -3.74
C ALA A 50 -6.65 25.60 -4.93
N ASP A 51 -7.97 25.81 -4.75
CA ASP A 51 -8.83 26.42 -5.77
C ASP A 51 -8.36 27.85 -6.13
N ALA A 52 -8.01 28.65 -5.11
CA ALA A 52 -7.49 30.01 -5.30
C ALA A 52 -6.15 29.99 -6.04
N PHE A 53 -5.24 29.10 -5.68
CA PHE A 53 -3.96 28.92 -6.37
C PHE A 53 -4.15 28.54 -7.85
N CYS A 54 -5.07 27.61 -8.13
CA CYS A 54 -5.31 27.12 -9.49
C CYS A 54 -6.19 28.04 -10.34
N GLY A 55 -6.90 29.00 -9.76
CA GLY A 55 -7.91 29.82 -10.43
C GLY A 55 -9.13 29.02 -10.92
N ARG A 56 -9.24 27.75 -10.52
CA ARG A 56 -10.36 26.83 -10.87
C ARG A 56 -10.50 25.72 -9.83
N ARG A 57 -11.71 25.17 -9.76
CA ARG A 57 -12.00 24.03 -8.84
C ARG A 57 -11.43 22.72 -9.39
N GLY A 58 -10.77 21.94 -8.54
CA GLY A 58 -10.29 20.60 -8.85
C GLY A 58 -11.16 19.51 -8.24
N SER A 59 -11.06 18.26 -8.74
CA SER A 59 -11.64 17.09 -8.08
C SER A 59 -10.87 16.74 -6.81
N VAL A 60 -11.53 16.18 -5.80
CA VAL A 60 -10.93 15.89 -4.49
C VAL A 60 -10.95 14.40 -4.20
N GLY A 61 -9.78 13.87 -3.82
CA GLY A 61 -9.64 12.51 -3.32
C GLY A 61 -8.84 12.50 -2.01
N ILE A 62 -9.12 11.55 -1.13
CA ILE A 62 -8.47 11.40 0.18
C ILE A 62 -8.00 9.95 0.34
N GLY A 63 -6.72 9.75 0.62
CA GLY A 63 -6.16 8.50 1.12
C GLY A 63 -6.14 8.50 2.64
N ILE A 64 -6.62 7.42 3.25
CA ILE A 64 -6.67 7.27 4.71
C ILE A 64 -6.05 5.95 5.17
N PRO A 65 -5.42 5.91 6.36
CA PRO A 65 -5.03 4.65 6.99
C PRO A 65 -6.26 4.00 7.64
N GLY A 66 -7.13 3.43 6.83
CA GLY A 66 -8.41 2.89 7.26
C GLY A 66 -9.31 2.50 6.09
N LEU A 67 -10.58 2.24 6.38
CA LEU A 67 -11.54 1.74 5.42
C LEU A 67 -12.79 2.62 5.41
N PRO A 68 -13.32 3.01 4.24
CA PRO A 68 -14.67 3.53 4.14
C PRO A 68 -15.70 2.43 4.37
N ASN A 69 -16.87 2.79 4.89
CA ASN A 69 -18.03 1.92 5.04
C ASN A 69 -19.14 2.38 4.09
N ASP A 70 -19.50 1.53 3.13
CA ASP A 70 -20.52 1.85 2.13
C ASP A 70 -21.94 1.88 2.71
N ASP A 71 -22.20 1.14 3.77
CA ASP A 71 -23.56 1.00 4.30
C ASP A 71 -24.08 2.32 4.90
N ASP A 72 -23.19 3.11 5.50
CA ASP A 72 -23.54 4.39 6.16
C ASP A 72 -22.66 5.58 5.77
N GLY A 73 -21.65 5.37 4.91
CA GLY A 73 -20.71 6.39 4.44
C GLY A 73 -19.71 6.86 5.51
N THR A 74 -19.58 6.13 6.62
CA THR A 74 -18.63 6.45 7.69
C THR A 74 -17.22 5.88 7.40
N LEU A 75 -16.24 6.31 8.19
CA LEU A 75 -14.87 5.82 8.10
C LEU A 75 -14.51 4.96 9.32
N PHE A 76 -13.80 3.87 9.08
CA PHE A 76 -13.11 3.11 10.11
C PHE A 76 -11.61 3.42 10.04
N THR A 77 -11.09 4.21 10.96
CA THR A 77 -9.67 4.62 11.00
C THR A 77 -9.17 4.82 12.42
N ALA A 78 -8.36 3.89 12.92
CA ALA A 78 -7.81 3.97 14.27
C ALA A 78 -6.77 5.09 14.44
N ASN A 79 -6.09 5.45 13.35
CA ASN A 79 -5.00 6.44 13.39
C ASN A 79 -5.47 7.89 13.39
N VAL A 80 -6.73 8.14 13.02
CA VAL A 80 -7.38 9.46 13.03
C VAL A 80 -8.69 9.38 13.82
N PRO A 81 -8.63 9.38 15.16
CA PRO A 81 -9.81 9.19 16.02
C PRO A 81 -10.96 10.17 15.73
N ALA A 82 -10.64 11.40 15.36
CA ALA A 82 -11.64 12.41 14.97
C ALA A 82 -12.54 11.95 13.81
N ALA A 83 -12.02 11.17 12.87
CA ALA A 83 -12.77 10.68 11.71
C ALA A 83 -13.44 9.31 11.95
N MET A 84 -13.13 8.61 13.05
CA MET A 84 -13.71 7.32 13.37
C MET A 84 -15.23 7.36 13.47
N GLY A 85 -15.93 6.54 12.68
CA GLY A 85 -17.39 6.49 12.66
C GLY A 85 -18.05 7.77 12.12
N ARG A 86 -17.31 8.63 11.41
CA ARG A 86 -17.80 9.88 10.85
C ARG A 86 -17.95 9.81 9.33
N PRO A 87 -18.98 10.42 8.75
CA PRO A 87 -19.21 10.46 7.31
C PRO A 87 -18.38 11.59 6.65
N LEU A 88 -17.07 11.59 6.87
CA LEU A 88 -16.14 12.64 6.43
C LEU A 88 -16.30 13.00 4.93
N PRO A 89 -16.39 12.04 3.99
CA PRO A 89 -16.51 12.37 2.56
C PRO A 89 -17.77 13.19 2.27
N ARG A 90 -18.90 12.79 2.84
CA ARG A 90 -20.19 13.47 2.68
C ARG A 90 -20.18 14.87 3.28
N ASP A 91 -19.68 14.99 4.51
CA ASP A 91 -19.68 16.25 5.23
C ASP A 91 -18.72 17.26 4.57
N LEU A 92 -17.54 16.81 4.12
CA LEU A 92 -16.63 17.66 3.35
C LEU A 92 -17.24 18.03 1.99
N ALA A 93 -17.86 17.08 1.28
CA ALA A 93 -18.51 17.35 0.00
C ALA A 93 -19.60 18.43 0.12
N ALA A 94 -20.37 18.42 1.21
CA ALA A 94 -21.38 19.44 1.49
C ALA A 94 -20.75 20.82 1.70
N LEU A 95 -19.60 20.91 2.38
CA LEU A 95 -18.89 22.18 2.62
C LEU A 95 -18.27 22.76 1.35
N ILE A 96 -17.64 21.93 0.53
CA ILE A 96 -16.94 22.42 -0.67
C ILE A 96 -17.80 22.39 -1.94
N GLY A 97 -19.02 21.82 -1.88
CA GLY A 97 -19.99 21.78 -2.97
C GLY A 97 -19.54 20.92 -4.17
N ARG A 98 -18.86 19.81 -3.91
CA ARG A 98 -18.42 18.83 -4.93
C ARG A 98 -18.11 17.47 -4.31
N GLU A 99 -18.13 16.40 -5.14
CA GLU A 99 -17.84 15.04 -4.73
C GLU A 99 -16.44 14.92 -4.11
N VAL A 100 -16.33 14.12 -3.06
CA VAL A 100 -15.08 13.73 -2.40
C VAL A 100 -15.00 12.20 -2.43
N ARG A 101 -13.95 11.68 -3.04
CA ARG A 101 -13.66 10.25 -3.04
C ARG A 101 -12.65 9.90 -1.96
N VAL A 102 -12.85 8.76 -1.32
CA VAL A 102 -11.95 8.26 -0.27
C VAL A 102 -11.60 6.82 -0.58
N ASP A 103 -10.34 6.47 -0.35
CA ASP A 103 -9.87 5.08 -0.41
C ASP A 103 -8.77 4.85 0.64
N ASN A 104 -8.43 3.59 0.85
CA ASN A 104 -7.33 3.20 1.71
C ASN A 104 -5.98 3.71 1.15
N ASP A 105 -5.03 4.01 2.03
CA ASP A 105 -3.70 4.51 1.67
C ASP A 105 -2.91 3.54 0.78
N ALA A 106 -3.04 2.21 1.01
CA ALA A 106 -2.39 1.20 0.16
C ALA A 106 -3.03 1.09 -1.24
N ASN A 107 -4.36 1.28 -1.35
CA ASN A 107 -5.03 1.40 -2.64
C ASN A 107 -4.57 2.67 -3.38
N CYS A 108 -4.44 3.79 -2.68
CA CYS A 108 -3.89 5.03 -3.25
C CYS A 108 -2.45 4.82 -3.73
N PHE A 109 -1.60 4.13 -2.96
CA PHE A 109 -0.26 3.76 -3.41
C PHE A 109 -0.30 2.96 -4.72
N ALA A 110 -1.09 1.89 -4.78
CA ALA A 110 -1.19 1.05 -5.97
C ALA A 110 -1.71 1.84 -7.18
N LEU A 111 -2.69 2.72 -6.97
CA LEU A 111 -3.25 3.58 -8.01
C LEU A 111 -2.21 4.58 -8.53
N SER A 112 -1.44 5.19 -7.63
CA SER A 112 -0.34 6.09 -8.00
C SER A 112 0.64 5.41 -8.94
N GLU A 113 1.10 4.22 -8.60
CA GLU A 113 2.04 3.46 -9.41
C GLU A 113 1.43 3.03 -10.76
N ALA A 114 0.17 2.56 -10.76
CA ALA A 114 -0.53 2.15 -11.98
C ALA A 114 -0.75 3.28 -13.00
N TRP A 115 -0.75 4.54 -12.55
CA TRP A 115 -0.84 5.73 -13.41
C TRP A 115 0.53 6.35 -13.75
N ASP A 116 1.62 5.63 -13.55
CA ASP A 116 2.91 5.98 -14.13
C ASP A 116 2.84 5.93 -15.66
N ASP A 117 3.62 6.78 -16.33
CA ASP A 117 3.59 6.90 -17.80
C ASP A 117 3.88 5.60 -18.53
N GLU A 118 4.74 4.75 -17.98
CA GLU A 118 5.04 3.43 -18.52
C GLU A 118 4.03 2.38 -18.06
N PHE A 119 3.59 2.44 -16.79
CA PHE A 119 2.78 1.38 -16.19
C PHE A 119 1.30 1.47 -16.53
N ARG A 120 0.78 2.66 -16.86
CA ARG A 120 -0.64 2.87 -17.22
C ARG A 120 -1.13 2.05 -18.41
N ARG A 121 -0.23 1.44 -19.18
CA ARG A 121 -0.58 0.52 -20.28
C ARG A 121 -1.04 -0.87 -19.80
N TYR A 122 -0.74 -1.24 -18.56
CA TYR A 122 -1.10 -2.54 -18.02
C TYR A 122 -2.54 -2.53 -17.50
N PRO A 123 -3.41 -3.45 -18.00
CA PRO A 123 -4.82 -3.51 -17.58
C PRO A 123 -4.99 -3.85 -16.11
N THR A 124 -4.11 -4.72 -15.58
CA THR A 124 -4.17 -5.17 -14.17
C THR A 124 -2.82 -4.98 -13.50
N VAL A 125 -2.81 -4.21 -12.42
CA VAL A 125 -1.62 -3.91 -11.63
C VAL A 125 -1.86 -4.30 -10.18
N LEU A 126 -0.96 -5.08 -9.61
CA LEU A 126 -0.92 -5.38 -8.18
C LEU A 126 0.16 -4.49 -7.53
N GLY A 127 -0.27 -3.55 -6.70
CA GLY A 127 0.61 -2.84 -5.79
C GLY A 127 0.74 -3.62 -4.48
N ILE A 128 1.96 -3.87 -4.01
CA ILE A 128 2.22 -4.49 -2.72
C ILE A 128 3.25 -3.69 -1.93
N ILE A 129 2.94 -3.39 -0.68
CA ILE A 129 3.82 -2.65 0.23
C ILE A 129 4.45 -3.64 1.19
N LEU A 130 5.78 -3.80 1.11
CA LEU A 130 6.59 -4.57 2.05
C LEU A 130 7.31 -3.61 3.01
N GLY A 131 6.55 -3.09 3.97
CA GLY A 131 7.00 -2.11 4.97
C GLY A 131 7.05 -2.70 6.38
N THR A 132 6.60 -1.94 7.37
CA THR A 132 6.41 -2.42 8.75
C THR A 132 5.41 -3.57 8.81
N GLY A 133 4.35 -3.51 7.98
CA GLY A 133 3.41 -4.59 7.69
C GLY A 133 3.39 -4.88 6.20
N VAL A 134 2.33 -5.55 5.73
CA VAL A 134 2.06 -5.80 4.32
C VAL A 134 0.70 -5.24 3.97
N GLY A 135 0.68 -4.25 3.10
CA GLY A 135 -0.52 -3.72 2.49
C GLY A 135 -0.48 -3.86 0.97
N GLY A 136 -1.55 -3.50 0.31
CA GLY A 136 -1.56 -3.48 -1.14
C GLY A 136 -2.88 -3.05 -1.73
N GLY A 137 -2.93 -3.01 -3.06
CA GLY A 137 -4.12 -2.69 -3.81
C GLY A 137 -4.10 -3.36 -5.18
N LEU A 138 -5.28 -3.68 -5.67
CA LEU A 138 -5.48 -4.20 -7.02
C LEU A 138 -6.08 -3.09 -7.88
N ILE A 139 -5.44 -2.82 -9.00
CA ILE A 139 -5.89 -1.84 -9.98
C ILE A 139 -6.29 -2.59 -11.25
N VAL A 140 -7.53 -2.38 -11.68
CA VAL A 140 -8.08 -2.93 -12.92
C VAL A 140 -8.56 -1.77 -13.79
N GLU A 141 -8.08 -1.71 -15.03
CA GLU A 141 -8.41 -0.64 -15.97
C GLU A 141 -8.23 0.77 -15.38
N GLY A 142 -7.14 0.95 -14.58
CA GLY A 142 -6.78 2.23 -13.98
C GLY A 142 -7.64 2.66 -12.79
N LYS A 143 -8.42 1.74 -12.22
CA LYS A 143 -9.28 1.98 -11.03
C LYS A 143 -8.94 1.01 -9.92
N THR A 144 -9.07 1.45 -8.69
CA THR A 144 -8.97 0.58 -7.51
C THR A 144 -10.12 -0.43 -7.49
N VAL A 145 -9.83 -1.63 -6.98
CA VAL A 145 -10.84 -2.66 -6.70
C VAL A 145 -11.07 -2.69 -5.19
N PRO A 146 -12.08 -1.98 -4.67
CA PRO A 146 -12.29 -1.87 -3.23
C PRO A 146 -12.83 -3.17 -2.61
N GLY A 147 -13.59 -3.96 -3.37
CA GLY A 147 -14.37 -5.08 -2.86
C GLY A 147 -15.65 -4.63 -2.13
N ARG A 148 -16.43 -5.60 -1.63
CA ARG A 148 -17.73 -5.32 -0.96
C ARG A 148 -17.56 -4.55 0.36
N ASN A 149 -16.47 -4.81 1.08
CA ASN A 149 -16.21 -4.25 2.42
C ASN A 149 -14.95 -3.39 2.45
N TYR A 150 -14.48 -2.92 1.31
CA TYR A 150 -13.20 -2.17 1.15
C TYR A 150 -11.95 -2.90 1.66
N ILE A 151 -12.00 -4.24 1.76
CA ILE A 151 -10.88 -5.07 2.21
C ILE A 151 -10.15 -5.81 1.08
N ALA A 152 -10.52 -5.56 -0.17
CA ALA A 152 -9.72 -6.06 -1.28
C ALA A 152 -8.35 -5.36 -1.25
N GLY A 153 -7.27 -6.16 -1.23
CA GLY A 153 -5.93 -5.60 -1.01
C GLY A 153 -5.34 -5.86 0.37
N GLU A 154 -6.14 -6.31 1.34
CA GLU A 154 -5.68 -6.71 2.68
C GLU A 154 -4.90 -8.03 2.65
N PHE A 155 -3.98 -8.16 1.68
CA PHE A 155 -3.21 -9.38 1.40
C PHE A 155 -2.35 -9.83 2.59
N GLY A 156 -1.86 -8.87 3.37
CA GLY A 156 -1.06 -9.13 4.56
C GLY A 156 -1.77 -10.02 5.58
N HIS A 157 -3.11 -10.05 5.56
CA HIS A 157 -3.91 -10.84 6.49
C HIS A 157 -4.30 -12.24 5.99
N LEU A 158 -3.84 -12.64 4.80
CA LEU A 158 -3.87 -14.04 4.39
C LEU A 158 -3.03 -14.88 5.36
N ARG A 159 -3.41 -16.16 5.50
CA ARG A 159 -2.65 -17.07 6.37
C ARG A 159 -1.39 -17.55 5.66
N LEU A 160 -0.35 -17.81 6.45
CA LEU A 160 0.89 -18.40 5.94
C LEU A 160 0.56 -19.71 5.20
N PRO A 161 0.96 -19.84 3.92
CA PRO A 161 0.73 -21.04 3.15
C PRO A 161 1.41 -22.27 3.76
N VAL A 162 0.82 -23.45 3.54
CA VAL A 162 1.38 -24.72 4.03
C VAL A 162 2.81 -24.93 3.54
N ASP A 163 3.08 -24.63 2.27
CA ASP A 163 4.40 -24.78 1.66
C ASP A 163 5.47 -23.90 2.34
N ALA A 164 5.08 -22.73 2.85
CA ALA A 164 5.99 -21.87 3.60
C ALA A 164 6.44 -22.52 4.94
N LEU A 165 5.63 -23.43 5.50
CA LEU A 165 6.02 -24.19 6.69
C LEU A 165 7.13 -25.22 6.42
N GLU A 166 7.30 -25.65 5.17
CA GLU A 166 8.42 -26.51 4.80
C GLU A 166 9.75 -25.76 4.80
N VAL A 167 9.70 -24.47 4.51
CA VAL A 167 10.86 -23.56 4.53
C VAL A 167 11.19 -23.08 5.95
N LEU A 168 10.13 -22.73 6.72
CA LEU A 168 10.28 -22.14 8.06
C LEU A 168 10.32 -23.17 9.19
N GLY A 169 9.97 -24.43 8.92
CA GLY A 169 9.71 -25.46 9.93
C GLY A 169 8.22 -25.54 10.28
N ARG A 170 7.72 -26.78 10.43
CA ARG A 170 6.29 -27.04 10.72
C ARG A 170 5.83 -26.57 12.10
N ASP A 171 6.79 -26.38 12.99
CA ASP A 171 6.64 -25.88 14.36
C ASP A 171 6.88 -24.38 14.50
N VAL A 172 7.11 -23.67 13.39
CA VAL A 172 7.28 -22.21 13.41
C VAL A 172 6.09 -21.55 14.11
N PRO A 173 6.33 -20.64 15.07
CA PRO A 173 5.25 -19.99 15.80
C PRO A 173 4.30 -19.22 14.89
N ARG A 174 3.00 -19.40 15.08
CA ARG A 174 1.97 -18.57 14.45
C ARG A 174 1.89 -17.25 15.17
N VAL A 175 2.58 -16.25 14.64
CA VAL A 175 2.68 -14.92 15.25
C VAL A 175 1.29 -14.26 15.28
N ALA A 176 0.93 -13.70 16.44
CA ALA A 176 -0.30 -12.92 16.60
C ALA A 176 -0.29 -11.68 15.69
N CYS A 177 -1.43 -11.37 15.09
CA CYS A 177 -1.62 -10.23 14.21
C CYS A 177 -2.61 -9.23 14.81
N GLY A 178 -2.40 -7.94 14.51
CA GLY A 178 -3.31 -6.86 14.91
C GLY A 178 -4.76 -7.03 14.44
N CYS A 179 -5.00 -7.85 13.40
CA CYS A 179 -6.36 -8.18 12.93
C CYS A 179 -7.13 -9.16 13.84
N GLY A 180 -6.56 -9.59 14.97
CA GLY A 180 -7.13 -10.53 15.91
C GLY A 180 -6.87 -12.01 15.59
N HIS A 181 -6.17 -12.31 14.52
CA HIS A 181 -5.82 -13.67 14.11
C HIS A 181 -4.33 -13.98 14.33
N GLN A 182 -3.91 -15.20 14.00
CA GLN A 182 -2.52 -15.65 14.07
C GLN A 182 -2.06 -16.20 12.72
N GLY A 183 -0.76 -16.06 12.44
CA GLY A 183 -0.15 -16.60 11.23
C GLY A 183 -0.48 -15.84 9.95
N CYS A 184 -0.79 -14.55 10.04
CA CYS A 184 -0.94 -13.69 8.88
C CYS A 184 0.41 -13.48 8.19
N ILE A 185 0.43 -13.48 6.85
CA ILE A 185 1.68 -13.43 6.07
C ILE A 185 2.48 -12.16 6.34
N GLU A 186 1.85 -11.05 6.72
CA GLU A 186 2.56 -9.82 7.06
C GLU A 186 3.61 -10.01 8.16
N ASN A 187 3.36 -10.94 9.11
CA ASN A 187 4.30 -11.23 10.18
C ASN A 187 5.55 -12.00 9.71
N TYR A 188 5.58 -12.41 8.43
CA TYR A 188 6.70 -13.18 7.87
C TYR A 188 7.34 -12.51 6.66
N ILE A 189 6.56 -11.80 5.81
CA ILE A 189 7.09 -11.19 4.58
C ILE A 189 7.20 -9.66 4.62
N SER A 190 6.86 -9.01 5.74
CA SER A 190 7.15 -7.59 5.97
C SER A 190 8.59 -7.37 6.44
N GLY A 191 9.00 -6.10 6.59
CA GLY A 191 10.27 -5.75 7.21
C GLY A 191 10.41 -6.31 8.64
N ARG A 192 9.33 -6.20 9.45
CA ARG A 192 9.30 -6.84 10.79
C ARG A 192 9.34 -8.36 10.70
N GLY A 193 8.71 -8.95 9.70
CA GLY A 193 8.74 -10.38 9.44
C GLY A 193 10.16 -10.85 9.06
N PHE A 194 10.85 -10.08 8.23
CA PHE A 194 12.24 -10.33 7.87
C PHE A 194 13.15 -10.36 9.11
N GLU A 195 13.02 -9.37 10.01
CA GLU A 195 13.76 -9.31 11.28
C GLU A 195 13.35 -10.45 12.23
N TRP A 196 12.05 -10.77 12.29
CA TRP A 196 11.53 -11.81 13.16
C TRP A 196 12.04 -13.21 12.76
N ILE A 197 12.04 -13.53 11.46
CA ILE A 197 12.58 -14.81 10.96
C ILE A 197 14.07 -14.91 11.30
N TYR A 198 14.84 -13.83 11.12
CA TYR A 198 16.26 -13.83 11.50
C TYR A 198 16.44 -14.13 12.99
N ALA A 199 15.69 -13.45 13.84
CA ALA A 199 15.75 -13.67 15.29
C ALA A 199 15.31 -15.09 15.69
N HIS A 200 14.31 -15.65 15.03
CA HIS A 200 13.82 -17.00 15.28
C HIS A 200 14.89 -18.06 15.01
N PHE A 201 15.60 -17.95 13.88
CA PHE A 201 16.60 -18.94 13.49
C PHE A 201 17.96 -18.76 14.18
N TYR A 202 18.34 -17.53 14.50
CA TYR A 202 19.70 -17.23 14.99
C TYR A 202 19.74 -16.68 16.42
N GLY A 203 18.59 -16.53 17.09
CA GLY A 203 18.50 -16.07 18.47
C GLY A 203 18.94 -14.61 18.70
N ARG A 204 19.16 -13.84 17.62
CA ARG A 204 19.65 -12.46 17.66
C ARG A 204 18.69 -11.54 16.90
N ARG A 205 18.25 -10.48 17.55
CA ARG A 205 17.43 -9.44 16.91
C ARG A 205 18.35 -8.40 16.27
N LEU A 206 18.15 -8.17 14.98
CA LEU A 206 18.82 -7.14 14.19
C LEU A 206 17.78 -6.40 13.36
N PRO A 207 17.95 -5.09 13.11
CA PRO A 207 17.13 -4.36 12.14
C PRO A 207 17.40 -4.86 10.72
N ALA A 208 16.39 -4.78 9.85
CA ALA A 208 16.48 -5.25 8.47
C ALA A 208 17.70 -4.66 7.72
N THR A 209 17.99 -3.39 7.93
CA THR A 209 19.14 -2.70 7.32
C THR A 209 20.48 -3.33 7.70
N GLU A 210 20.65 -3.76 8.96
CA GLU A 210 21.85 -4.43 9.42
C GLU A 210 21.96 -5.85 8.86
N ILE A 211 20.85 -6.61 8.83
CA ILE A 211 20.81 -7.95 8.21
C ILE A 211 21.19 -7.86 6.71
N ILE A 212 20.67 -6.87 6.01
CA ILE A 212 20.98 -6.62 4.60
C ILE A 212 22.46 -6.26 4.43
N ALA A 213 23.05 -5.46 5.31
CA ALA A 213 24.48 -5.16 5.27
C ALA A 213 25.35 -6.40 5.49
N HIS A 214 25.00 -7.27 6.43
CA HIS A 214 25.66 -8.56 6.64
C HIS A 214 25.52 -9.49 5.42
N TYR A 215 24.34 -9.50 4.78
CA TYR A 215 24.14 -10.25 3.52
C TYR A 215 25.06 -9.73 2.42
N GLN A 216 25.16 -8.42 2.23
CA GLN A 216 26.03 -7.79 1.24
C GLN A 216 27.53 -8.08 1.52
N ALA A 217 27.88 -8.24 2.78
CA ALA A 217 29.22 -8.66 3.20
C ALA A 217 29.48 -10.18 3.01
N GLY A 218 28.47 -10.95 2.59
CA GLY A 218 28.58 -12.39 2.36
C GLY A 218 28.59 -13.24 3.64
N GLU A 219 28.08 -12.72 4.77
CA GLU A 219 28.03 -13.47 6.03
C GLU A 219 27.09 -14.68 5.90
N PRO A 220 27.53 -15.90 6.22
CA PRO A 220 26.79 -17.12 5.92
C PRO A 220 25.38 -17.16 6.52
N GLN A 221 25.20 -16.67 7.75
CA GLN A 221 23.86 -16.63 8.39
C GLN A 221 22.91 -15.66 7.69
N ALA A 222 23.40 -14.48 7.31
CA ALA A 222 22.61 -13.50 6.59
C ALA A 222 22.25 -13.96 5.17
N VAL A 223 23.20 -14.62 4.48
CA VAL A 223 22.96 -15.23 3.17
C VAL A 223 21.88 -16.31 3.26
N ALA A 224 21.99 -17.24 4.20
CA ALA A 224 21.00 -18.30 4.42
C ALA A 224 19.64 -17.76 4.84
N HIS A 225 19.63 -16.67 5.61
CA HIS A 225 18.40 -15.98 6.01
C HIS A 225 17.70 -15.35 4.81
N VAL A 226 18.43 -14.59 4.00
CA VAL A 226 17.87 -13.93 2.80
C VAL A 226 17.33 -14.97 1.82
N ASP A 227 18.05 -16.06 1.60
CA ASP A 227 17.62 -17.16 0.75
C ASP A 227 16.27 -17.74 1.24
N ARG A 228 16.17 -18.07 2.54
CA ARG A 228 14.94 -18.54 3.17
C ARG A 228 13.79 -17.52 3.06
N PHE A 229 14.07 -16.25 3.32
CA PHE A 229 13.07 -15.19 3.21
C PHE A 229 12.53 -15.05 1.78
N MET A 230 13.40 -15.14 0.76
CA MET A 230 13.01 -15.06 -0.64
C MET A 230 12.12 -16.24 -1.05
N ASP A 231 12.36 -17.45 -0.50
CA ASP A 231 11.48 -18.60 -0.73
C ASP A 231 10.08 -18.35 -0.13
N VAL A 232 10.01 -17.90 1.13
CA VAL A 232 8.72 -17.58 1.78
C VAL A 232 7.98 -16.49 1.03
N LEU A 233 8.69 -15.44 0.61
CA LEU A 233 8.11 -14.35 -0.17
C LEU A 233 7.56 -14.85 -1.51
N ALA A 234 8.32 -15.68 -2.24
CA ALA A 234 7.88 -16.26 -3.51
C ALA A 234 6.66 -17.16 -3.36
N ILE A 235 6.59 -17.99 -2.31
CA ILE A 235 5.44 -18.83 -2.00
C ILE A 235 4.19 -17.96 -1.72
N CYS A 236 4.32 -16.95 -0.87
CA CYS A 236 3.21 -16.05 -0.55
C CYS A 236 2.72 -15.28 -1.77
N LEU A 237 3.65 -14.71 -2.56
CA LEU A 237 3.30 -14.00 -3.79
C LEU A 237 2.72 -14.94 -4.85
N GLY A 238 3.24 -16.16 -5.00
CA GLY A 238 2.71 -17.15 -5.93
C GLY A 238 1.21 -17.42 -5.74
N ASN A 239 0.76 -17.49 -4.49
CA ASN A 239 -0.66 -17.63 -4.17
C ASN A 239 -1.47 -16.40 -4.59
N LEU A 240 -0.96 -15.19 -4.37
CA LEU A 240 -1.61 -13.96 -4.83
C LEU A 240 -1.68 -13.89 -6.35
N LEU A 241 -0.58 -14.21 -7.03
CA LEU A 241 -0.50 -14.20 -8.49
C LEU A 241 -1.43 -15.23 -9.12
N THR A 242 -1.60 -16.40 -8.49
CA THR A 242 -2.54 -17.44 -8.95
C THR A 242 -3.99 -16.97 -8.91
N VAL A 243 -4.36 -16.12 -7.95
CA VAL A 243 -5.75 -15.63 -7.79
C VAL A 243 -6.00 -14.36 -8.60
N LEU A 244 -5.01 -13.46 -8.67
CA LEU A 244 -5.19 -12.11 -9.22
C LEU A 244 -4.74 -11.98 -10.67
N ASP A 245 -3.82 -12.84 -11.12
CA ASP A 245 -3.24 -12.87 -12.47
C ASP A 245 -2.91 -11.47 -13.04
N PRO A 246 -2.10 -10.66 -12.33
CA PRO A 246 -1.80 -9.30 -12.74
C PRO A 246 -0.79 -9.28 -13.89
N HIS A 247 -0.83 -8.23 -14.72
CA HIS A 247 0.20 -7.97 -15.74
C HIS A 247 1.48 -7.39 -15.13
N LEU A 248 1.34 -6.63 -14.05
CA LEU A 248 2.42 -5.92 -13.37
C LEU A 248 2.26 -6.04 -11.85
N VAL A 249 3.36 -6.30 -11.16
CA VAL A 249 3.49 -6.19 -9.71
C VAL A 249 4.44 -5.04 -9.40
N VAL A 250 4.00 -4.09 -8.58
CA VAL A 250 4.83 -2.99 -8.10
C VAL A 250 5.05 -3.15 -6.61
N ILE A 251 6.32 -3.23 -6.19
CA ILE A 251 6.70 -3.43 -4.80
C ILE A 251 7.14 -2.10 -4.19
N GLY A 252 6.44 -1.68 -3.14
CA GLY A 252 6.76 -0.53 -2.30
C GLY A 252 7.15 -0.91 -0.88
N GLY A 253 7.29 0.09 -0.02
CA GLY A 253 7.73 -0.08 1.37
C GLY A 253 9.24 -0.21 1.51
N GLY A 254 9.72 -0.32 2.75
CA GLY A 254 11.15 -0.31 3.06
C GLY A 254 11.95 -1.41 2.37
N LEU A 255 11.39 -2.63 2.30
CA LEU A 255 12.06 -3.76 1.65
C LEU A 255 12.13 -3.63 0.12
N SER A 256 11.35 -2.76 -0.51
CA SER A 256 11.47 -2.49 -1.95
C SER A 256 12.84 -1.93 -2.36
N ASN A 257 13.60 -1.41 -1.41
CA ASN A 257 14.97 -0.94 -1.61
C ASN A 257 16.02 -2.06 -1.57
N PHE A 258 15.61 -3.29 -1.29
CA PHE A 258 16.51 -4.44 -1.30
C PHE A 258 16.50 -5.10 -2.68
N ASP A 259 17.47 -4.74 -3.53
CA ASP A 259 17.54 -5.13 -4.95
C ASP A 259 17.55 -6.64 -5.18
N ALA A 260 18.02 -7.43 -4.20
CA ALA A 260 17.99 -8.88 -4.26
C ALA A 260 16.58 -9.47 -4.48
N ILE A 261 15.52 -8.76 -4.06
CA ILE A 261 14.12 -9.15 -4.29
C ILE A 261 13.84 -9.28 -5.79
N TYR A 262 14.26 -8.30 -6.59
CA TYR A 262 14.00 -8.24 -8.03
C TYR A 262 14.84 -9.25 -8.82
N GLN A 263 15.95 -9.72 -8.25
CA GLN A 263 16.78 -10.79 -8.81
C GLN A 263 16.21 -12.17 -8.44
N ALA A 264 15.75 -12.35 -7.20
CA ALA A 264 15.30 -13.63 -6.67
C ALA A 264 13.89 -14.03 -7.14
N LEU A 265 12.93 -13.10 -7.13
CA LEU A 265 11.53 -13.40 -7.43
C LEU A 265 11.30 -13.98 -8.82
N PRO A 266 11.88 -13.44 -9.92
CA PRO A 266 11.70 -14.03 -11.25
C PRO A 266 12.22 -15.45 -11.38
N GLN A 267 13.20 -15.84 -10.57
CA GLN A 267 13.78 -17.18 -10.57
C GLN A 267 12.96 -18.18 -9.76
N ARG A 268 12.30 -17.72 -8.67
CA ARG A 268 11.59 -18.57 -7.70
C ARG A 268 10.10 -18.72 -7.99
N LEU A 269 9.44 -17.64 -8.41
CA LEU A 269 7.99 -17.61 -8.65
C LEU A 269 7.50 -18.68 -9.64
N PRO A 270 8.21 -19.01 -10.74
CA PRO A 270 7.72 -20.04 -11.67
C PRO A 270 7.42 -21.39 -11.01
N ALA A 271 8.12 -21.75 -9.91
CA ALA A 271 7.87 -22.99 -9.18
C ALA A 271 6.51 -22.96 -8.40
N HIS A 272 5.97 -21.78 -8.16
CA HIS A 272 4.75 -21.56 -7.37
C HIS A 272 3.55 -21.11 -8.22
N LEU A 273 3.69 -21.08 -9.53
CA LEU A 273 2.64 -20.69 -10.46
C LEU A 273 2.13 -21.89 -11.26
N LEU A 274 0.94 -21.75 -11.84
CA LEU A 274 0.44 -22.73 -12.80
C LEU A 274 1.38 -22.83 -14.00
N ARG A 275 1.57 -24.03 -14.55
CA ARG A 275 2.48 -24.28 -15.68
C ARG A 275 2.21 -23.41 -16.93
N VAL A 276 0.96 -22.95 -17.09
CA VAL A 276 0.53 -22.10 -18.22
C VAL A 276 0.64 -20.60 -17.89
N ALA A 277 0.87 -20.23 -16.63
CA ALA A 277 0.96 -18.85 -16.23
C ALA A 277 2.26 -18.20 -16.77
N ARG A 278 2.12 -16.96 -17.21
CA ARG A 278 3.25 -16.11 -17.52
C ARG A 278 3.61 -15.29 -16.29
N LEU A 279 4.90 -15.16 -16.03
CA LEU A 279 5.37 -14.31 -14.96
C LEU A 279 4.96 -12.86 -15.23
N PRO A 280 4.31 -12.16 -14.29
CA PRO A 280 4.06 -10.72 -14.42
C PRO A 280 5.39 -9.96 -14.44
N ARG A 281 5.39 -8.76 -14.98
CA ARG A 281 6.49 -7.83 -14.77
C ARG A 281 6.54 -7.45 -13.29
N ILE A 282 7.74 -7.41 -12.69
CA ILE A 282 7.94 -7.06 -11.28
C ILE A 282 8.84 -5.83 -11.23
N GLU A 283 8.34 -4.76 -10.62
CA GLU A 283 9.01 -3.47 -10.57
C GLU A 283 9.03 -2.88 -9.17
N LYS A 284 10.03 -2.06 -8.93
CA LYS A 284 10.10 -1.21 -7.74
C LYS A 284 9.16 -0.01 -7.89
N ALA A 285 8.53 0.39 -6.80
CA ALA A 285 7.75 1.60 -6.73
C ALA A 285 8.57 2.84 -7.10
N ARG A 286 7.97 3.74 -7.87
CA ARG A 286 8.65 4.93 -8.42
C ARG A 286 8.37 6.20 -7.63
N TYR A 287 7.22 6.24 -6.94
CA TYR A 287 6.74 7.49 -6.30
C TYR A 287 6.97 7.52 -4.78
N GLY A 288 7.32 6.40 -4.15
CA GLY A 288 7.68 6.33 -2.74
C GLY A 288 6.66 7.00 -1.82
N ASP A 289 7.13 7.87 -0.92
CA ASP A 289 6.28 8.61 0.03
C ASP A 289 5.27 9.57 -0.64
N ALA A 290 5.52 9.98 -1.88
CA ALA A 290 4.57 10.82 -2.63
C ALA A 290 3.41 10.02 -3.23
N GLY A 291 3.47 8.69 -3.19
CA GLY A 291 2.48 7.80 -3.79
C GLY A 291 1.08 7.96 -3.19
N GLY A 292 0.97 8.14 -1.86
CA GLY A 292 -0.32 8.32 -1.18
C GLY A 292 -1.08 9.55 -1.67
N VAL A 293 -0.44 10.71 -1.66
CA VAL A 293 -1.01 11.98 -2.15
C VAL A 293 -1.39 11.90 -3.62
N ARG A 294 -0.50 11.34 -4.45
CA ARG A 294 -0.70 11.21 -5.89
C ARG A 294 -1.86 10.25 -6.20
N GLY A 295 -1.91 9.10 -5.54
CA GLY A 295 -2.98 8.13 -5.71
C GLY A 295 -4.33 8.66 -5.25
N ALA A 296 -4.39 9.37 -4.12
CA ALA A 296 -5.59 10.04 -3.67
C ALA A 296 -6.13 11.03 -4.72
N ALA A 297 -5.27 11.86 -5.30
CA ALA A 297 -5.66 12.77 -6.39
C ALA A 297 -6.26 12.01 -7.59
N PHE A 298 -5.73 10.83 -7.88
CA PHE A 298 -6.06 10.02 -9.05
C PHE A 298 -7.31 9.14 -8.88
N LEU A 299 -7.91 9.09 -7.69
CA LEU A 299 -9.21 8.40 -7.47
C LEU A 299 -10.31 8.91 -8.41
N ASN A 300 -10.18 10.12 -8.91
CA ASN A 300 -11.13 10.75 -9.83
C ASN A 300 -10.77 10.59 -11.32
N LEU A 301 -9.64 9.94 -11.64
CA LEU A 301 -9.24 9.69 -13.02
C LEU A 301 -10.05 8.54 -13.62
N THR A 302 -10.33 8.68 -14.92
CA THR A 302 -10.85 7.61 -15.76
C THR A 302 -9.94 7.46 -16.97
N ARG A 303 -9.63 6.21 -17.36
CA ARG A 303 -8.93 6.01 -18.63
C ARG A 303 -9.78 6.55 -19.77
N PRO A 304 -9.16 7.22 -20.77
CA PRO A 304 -9.86 7.50 -22.02
C PRO A 304 -10.36 6.17 -22.60
N THR A 305 -11.62 6.12 -22.97
CA THR A 305 -12.23 5.01 -23.72
C THR A 305 -11.67 4.96 -25.14
#